data_cf55df96023615634f8e52cb7eb87328
#
_entry.id   cf55df96023615634f8e52cb7eb87328
#
_cell.length_a   1.000
_cell.length_b   1.000
_cell.length_c   1.000
_cell.angle_alpha   90.00
_cell.angle_beta   90.00
_cell.angle_gamma   90.00
#
_symmetry.space_group_name_H-M   'P 1'
#
loop_
_entity.id
_entity.type
_entity.pdbx_description
1 polymer ?
#
loop_
_entity_poly.entity_id
_entity_poly.type
_entity_poly.pdbx_seq_one_letter_code
_entity_poly.pdbx_strand_id
1 'polypeptide(L)'
;MPERTFEARASQAETGARAKSRTRAARSPVDVGVLNEHLGYYMRRAQVWIFNDFIATLAETDIRPAQYSVLVVIGENPGLSQSELARALGIERARLVHMLDRLERRGLTERQPSPADRRSHALFLTREGQKMLKKAKALAAAHEARLVARLGAEKHKLMLEIMRAAWQGRK
;
A
#
# COMPACT_ATOMS: atom_id res chain seq x y z
N MET A 1 76.27 45.08 31.67
CA MET A 1 75.43 45.95 32.44
C MET A 1 74.09 45.93 31.78
N PRO A 2 72.99 45.73 32.57
CA PRO A 2 72.32 44.45 32.53
C PRO A 2 71.07 44.45 31.65
N GLU A 3 70.83 43.26 31.17
CA GLU A 3 69.64 42.80 30.48
C GLU A 3 68.35 42.93 31.37
N ARG A 4 67.25 43.30 30.77
CA ARG A 4 65.94 43.13 31.36
C ARG A 4 65.05 42.33 30.42
N THR A 5 64.92 41.12 30.82
CA THR A 5 63.94 40.16 30.38
C THR A 5 62.52 40.66 30.53
N PHE A 6 61.76 40.65 29.43
CA PHE A 6 60.29 40.90 29.45
C PHE A 6 59.60 39.55 29.24
N GLU A 7 59.06 38.99 30.34
CA GLU A 7 58.18 37.85 30.30
C GLU A 7 56.78 38.32 29.91
N ALA A 8 56.32 37.86 28.75
CA ALA A 8 54.94 38.03 28.34
C ALA A 8 54.12 36.86 28.88
N ARG A 9 53.21 37.15 29.81
CA ARG A 9 52.18 36.22 30.27
C ARG A 9 51.18 35.96 29.15
N ALA A 10 51.18 34.75 28.59
CA ALA A 10 50.08 34.22 27.79
C ALA A 10 48.99 33.72 28.78
N SER A 11 47.89 34.42 28.81
CA SER A 11 46.68 34.00 29.53
C SER A 11 45.94 32.93 28.71
N GLN A 12 45.86 31.77 29.27
CA GLN A 12 45.04 30.66 28.75
C GLN A 12 43.57 30.99 28.99
N ALA A 13 42.84 31.10 27.93
CA ALA A 13 41.36 31.05 27.96
C ALA A 13 40.90 29.82 27.17
N GLU A 14 40.98 28.68 27.81
CA GLU A 14 40.26 27.49 27.34
C GLU A 14 38.78 27.64 27.66
N THR A 15 38.00 28.07 26.65
CA THR A 15 36.54 28.04 26.74
C THR A 15 36.07 26.72 26.12
N GLY A 16 36.00 25.69 26.96
CA GLY A 16 35.44 24.41 26.58
C GLY A 16 33.95 24.55 26.31
N ALA A 17 33.57 24.67 25.06
CA ALA A 17 32.20 24.53 24.60
C ALA A 17 31.77 23.05 24.65
N ARG A 18 31.32 22.63 25.83
CA ARG A 18 30.68 21.33 26.07
C ARG A 18 29.34 21.30 25.37
N ALA A 19 29.33 20.82 24.11
CA ALA A 19 28.11 20.52 23.39
C ALA A 19 27.29 19.52 24.20
N LYS A 20 26.25 20.00 24.87
CA LYS A 20 25.24 19.18 25.53
C LYS A 20 24.46 18.47 24.40
N SER A 21 24.85 17.25 24.06
CA SER A 21 24.01 16.31 23.32
C SER A 21 22.69 16.15 24.11
N ARG A 22 21.65 16.85 23.65
CA ARG A 22 20.28 16.65 24.14
C ARG A 22 19.82 15.31 23.59
N THR A 23 20.12 14.24 24.31
CA THR A 23 19.45 12.95 24.12
C THR A 23 17.96 13.20 24.20
N ARG A 24 17.30 13.12 23.04
CA ARG A 24 15.84 13.21 22.93
C ARG A 24 15.28 12.02 23.70
N ALA A 25 14.88 12.25 24.95
CA ALA A 25 14.24 11.24 25.76
C ALA A 25 13.14 10.58 24.93
N ALA A 26 13.19 9.27 24.78
CA ALA A 26 12.17 8.51 24.10
C ALA A 26 10.84 8.81 24.82
N ARG A 27 9.94 9.53 24.14
CA ARG A 27 8.61 9.79 24.69
C ARG A 27 7.96 8.45 24.96
N SER A 28 7.48 8.25 26.16
CA SER A 28 6.65 7.10 26.51
C SER A 28 5.54 6.94 25.46
N PRO A 29 5.23 5.71 25.02
CA PRO A 29 4.15 5.50 24.07
C PRO A 29 2.86 6.14 24.59
N VAL A 30 2.15 6.85 23.71
CA VAL A 30 0.88 7.46 24.04
C VAL A 30 -0.10 6.35 24.42
N ASP A 31 -0.71 6.48 25.59
CA ASP A 31 -1.79 5.58 26.00
C ASP A 31 -3.03 5.86 25.12
N VAL A 32 -3.52 4.83 24.47
CA VAL A 32 -4.71 4.89 23.60
C VAL A 32 -6.00 4.47 24.34
N GLY A 33 -5.89 4.16 25.63
CA GLY A 33 -7.01 3.86 26.50
C GLY A 33 -7.90 2.73 25.97
N VAL A 34 -9.20 2.95 26.00
CA VAL A 34 -10.22 1.99 25.58
C VAL A 34 -10.09 1.52 24.12
N LEU A 35 -9.37 2.24 23.25
CA LEU A 35 -9.13 1.79 21.86
C LEU A 35 -8.36 0.48 21.80
N ASN A 36 -7.60 0.11 22.85
CA ASN A 36 -6.91 -1.18 22.94
C ASN A 36 -7.88 -2.38 22.91
N GLU A 37 -9.14 -2.18 23.26
CA GLU A 37 -10.17 -3.22 23.28
C GLU A 37 -11.04 -3.21 22.01
N HIS A 38 -10.83 -2.25 21.09
CA HIS A 38 -11.67 -2.08 19.93
C HIS A 38 -11.10 -2.77 18.69
N LEU A 39 -11.79 -3.78 18.19
CA LEU A 39 -11.44 -4.47 16.94
C LEU A 39 -11.27 -3.50 15.76
N GLY A 40 -12.19 -2.55 15.61
CA GLY A 40 -12.15 -1.58 14.50
C GLY A 40 -10.89 -0.72 14.49
N TYR A 41 -10.36 -0.39 15.68
CA TYR A 41 -9.09 0.33 15.80
C TYR A 41 -7.91 -0.47 15.22
N TYR A 42 -7.80 -1.74 15.58
CA TYR A 42 -6.73 -2.60 15.07
C TYR A 42 -6.91 -2.95 13.59
N MET A 43 -8.14 -3.18 13.15
CA MET A 43 -8.43 -3.39 11.73
C MET A 43 -7.98 -2.22 10.87
N ARG A 44 -8.30 -0.98 11.29
CA ARG A 44 -7.84 0.21 10.58
C ARG A 44 -6.31 0.31 10.56
N ARG A 45 -5.63 0.04 11.66
CA ARG A 45 -4.17 0.09 11.72
C ARG A 45 -3.53 -0.98 10.84
N ALA A 46 -4.05 -2.20 10.88
CA ALA A 46 -3.62 -3.30 10.04
C ALA A 46 -3.83 -2.97 8.56
N GLN A 47 -5.00 -2.43 8.20
CA GLN A 47 -5.30 -1.98 6.85
C GLN A 47 -4.26 -0.97 6.34
N VAL A 48 -3.99 0.10 7.09
CA VAL A 48 -3.02 1.12 6.70
C VAL A 48 -1.64 0.51 6.46
N TRP A 49 -1.19 -0.35 7.38
CA TRP A 49 0.11 -1.01 7.27
C TRP A 49 0.19 -1.93 6.05
N ILE A 50 -0.79 -2.84 5.87
CA ILE A 50 -0.83 -3.80 4.76
C ILE A 50 -0.91 -3.08 3.41
N PHE A 51 -1.76 -2.05 3.30
CA PHE A 51 -1.93 -1.30 2.06
C PHE A 51 -0.70 -0.47 1.69
N ASN A 52 -0.03 0.13 2.66
CA ASN A 52 1.21 0.87 2.40
C ASN A 52 2.32 -0.06 1.89
N ASP A 53 2.49 -1.24 2.48
CA ASP A 53 3.45 -2.24 1.99
C ASP A 53 3.07 -2.74 0.60
N PHE A 54 1.78 -2.97 0.34
CA PHE A 54 1.31 -3.38 -0.99
C PHE A 54 1.52 -2.29 -2.05
N ILE A 55 1.24 -1.02 -1.73
CA ILE A 55 1.51 0.11 -2.62
C ILE A 55 3.00 0.19 -2.94
N ALA A 56 3.88 0.08 -1.95
CA ALA A 56 5.33 0.07 -2.14
C ALA A 56 5.77 -1.13 -3.01
N THR A 57 5.18 -2.29 -2.80
CA THR A 57 5.47 -3.51 -3.58
C THR A 57 5.11 -3.36 -5.06
N LEU A 58 4.00 -2.68 -5.37
CA LEU A 58 3.54 -2.46 -6.74
C LEU A 58 4.18 -1.23 -7.42
N ALA A 59 4.98 -0.44 -6.71
CA ALA A 59 5.47 0.87 -7.18
C ALA A 59 6.17 0.81 -8.56
N GLU A 60 6.96 -0.23 -8.82
CA GLU A 60 7.67 -0.39 -10.09
C GLU A 60 6.75 -0.66 -11.31
N THR A 61 5.48 -0.99 -11.07
CA THR A 61 4.48 -1.22 -12.12
C THR A 61 3.62 0.00 -12.39
N ASP A 62 3.68 1.01 -11.53
CA ASP A 62 2.75 2.13 -11.50
C ASP A 62 1.27 1.68 -11.47
N ILE A 63 1.01 0.53 -10.84
CA ILE A 63 -0.33 -0.01 -10.60
C ILE A 63 -0.72 0.22 -9.14
N ARG A 64 -1.87 0.87 -8.92
CA ARG A 64 -2.44 1.04 -7.58
C ARG A 64 -3.21 -0.21 -7.16
N PRO A 65 -3.35 -0.50 -5.85
CA PRO A 65 -4.06 -1.70 -5.37
C PRO A 65 -5.45 -1.91 -6.00
N ALA A 66 -6.25 -0.86 -6.14
CA ALA A 66 -7.56 -0.97 -6.77
C ALA A 66 -7.48 -1.30 -8.27
N GLN A 67 -6.47 -0.77 -9.00
CA GLN A 67 -6.24 -1.11 -10.39
C GLN A 67 -5.76 -2.56 -10.54
N TYR A 68 -4.93 -3.04 -9.62
CA TYR A 68 -4.55 -4.44 -9.56
C TYR A 68 -5.77 -5.35 -9.46
N SER A 69 -6.70 -5.05 -8.55
CA SER A 69 -7.95 -5.81 -8.41
C SER A 69 -8.78 -5.80 -9.70
N VAL A 70 -8.88 -4.65 -10.37
CA VAL A 70 -9.56 -4.53 -11.67
C VAL A 70 -8.91 -5.43 -12.73
N LEU A 71 -7.58 -5.36 -12.88
CA LEU A 71 -6.86 -6.19 -13.85
C LEU A 71 -7.01 -7.68 -13.55
N VAL A 72 -6.98 -8.08 -12.28
CA VAL A 72 -7.18 -9.48 -11.85
C VAL A 72 -8.57 -9.96 -12.29
N VAL A 73 -9.63 -9.22 -11.95
CA VAL A 73 -11.00 -9.66 -12.22
C VAL A 73 -11.28 -9.71 -13.73
N ILE A 74 -10.80 -8.72 -14.51
CA ILE A 74 -10.92 -8.76 -15.98
C ILE A 74 -10.15 -9.94 -16.55
N GLY A 75 -8.95 -10.21 -16.06
CA GLY A 75 -8.13 -11.33 -16.55
C GLY A 75 -8.72 -12.70 -16.29
N GLU A 76 -9.41 -12.88 -15.15
CA GLU A 76 -10.11 -14.13 -14.81
C GLU A 76 -11.50 -14.26 -15.47
N ASN A 77 -12.09 -13.14 -15.95
CA ASN A 77 -13.42 -13.08 -16.54
C ASN A 77 -13.42 -12.22 -17.82
N PRO A 78 -12.78 -12.69 -18.92
CA PRO A 78 -12.77 -11.94 -20.16
C PRO A 78 -14.18 -11.72 -20.69
N GLY A 79 -14.50 -10.48 -21.07
CA GLY A 79 -15.80 -10.12 -21.59
C GLY A 79 -16.84 -9.69 -20.55
N LEU A 80 -16.48 -9.63 -19.25
CA LEU A 80 -17.42 -9.12 -18.24
C LEU A 80 -17.79 -7.65 -18.48
N SER A 81 -19.00 -7.28 -18.09
CA SER A 81 -19.47 -5.90 -18.17
C SER A 81 -18.90 -5.03 -17.03
N GLN A 82 -18.91 -3.71 -17.23
CA GLN A 82 -18.52 -2.75 -16.19
C GLN A 82 -19.40 -2.88 -14.93
N SER A 83 -20.69 -3.21 -15.09
CA SER A 83 -21.62 -3.37 -13.97
C SER A 83 -21.29 -4.60 -13.12
N GLU A 84 -20.93 -5.71 -13.76
CA GLU A 84 -20.47 -6.92 -13.07
C GLU A 84 -19.17 -6.69 -12.33
N LEU A 85 -18.20 -6.01 -12.97
CA LEU A 85 -16.92 -5.66 -12.36
C LEU A 85 -17.12 -4.73 -11.14
N ALA A 86 -17.95 -3.70 -11.26
CA ALA A 86 -18.27 -2.78 -10.16
C ALA A 86 -18.86 -3.53 -8.97
N ARG A 87 -19.82 -4.43 -9.23
CA ARG A 87 -20.47 -5.26 -8.20
C ARG A 87 -19.47 -6.22 -7.55
N ALA A 88 -18.65 -6.90 -8.34
CA ALA A 88 -17.66 -7.86 -7.84
C ALA A 88 -16.64 -7.21 -6.91
N LEU A 89 -16.21 -5.97 -7.22
CA LEU A 89 -15.19 -5.25 -6.45
C LEU A 89 -15.78 -4.32 -5.38
N GLY A 90 -17.11 -4.13 -5.33
CA GLY A 90 -17.74 -3.17 -4.42
C GLY A 90 -17.29 -1.72 -4.70
N ILE A 91 -17.02 -1.39 -5.96
CA ILE A 91 -16.56 -0.06 -6.37
C ILE A 91 -17.74 0.70 -6.99
N GLU A 92 -17.90 1.97 -6.61
CA GLU A 92 -18.85 2.86 -7.24
C GLU A 92 -18.59 2.97 -8.76
N ARG A 93 -19.67 2.93 -9.56
CA ARG A 93 -19.59 2.87 -11.02
C ARG A 93 -18.82 4.04 -11.63
N ALA A 94 -19.06 5.27 -11.16
CA ALA A 94 -18.35 6.45 -11.65
C ALA A 94 -16.83 6.35 -11.41
N ARG A 95 -16.43 5.90 -10.21
CA ARG A 95 -15.03 5.68 -9.87
C ARG A 95 -14.40 4.58 -10.73
N LEU A 96 -15.13 3.50 -11.00
CA LEU A 96 -14.66 2.42 -11.86
C LEU A 96 -14.43 2.91 -13.30
N VAL A 97 -15.35 3.71 -13.87
CA VAL A 97 -15.20 4.29 -15.22
C VAL A 97 -13.89 5.06 -15.32
N HIS A 98 -13.62 5.98 -14.41
CA HIS A 98 -12.37 6.75 -14.40
C HIS A 98 -11.12 5.86 -14.27
N MET A 99 -11.24 4.76 -13.56
CA MET A 99 -10.12 3.81 -13.39
C MET A 99 -9.88 3.04 -14.69
N LEU A 100 -10.93 2.56 -15.35
CA LEU A 100 -10.86 1.89 -16.64
C LEU A 100 -10.30 2.82 -17.73
N ASP A 101 -10.74 4.09 -17.78
CA ASP A 101 -10.21 5.06 -18.73
C ASP A 101 -8.70 5.29 -18.59
N ARG A 102 -8.18 5.24 -17.35
CA ARG A 102 -6.74 5.33 -17.11
C ARG A 102 -6.01 4.07 -17.57
N LEU A 103 -6.56 2.89 -17.31
CA LEU A 103 -5.96 1.63 -17.73
C LEU A 103 -5.99 1.49 -19.24
N GLU A 104 -7.06 1.90 -19.90
CA GLU A 104 -7.22 1.91 -21.33
C GLU A 104 -6.25 2.89 -22.02
N ARG A 105 -6.10 4.11 -21.50
CA ARG A 105 -5.07 5.08 -21.97
C ARG A 105 -3.64 4.52 -21.84
N ARG A 106 -3.40 3.63 -20.91
CA ARG A 106 -2.13 2.93 -20.74
C ARG A 106 -2.03 1.67 -21.62
N GLY A 107 -3.03 1.39 -22.43
CA GLY A 107 -3.07 0.21 -23.28
C GLY A 107 -3.14 -1.12 -22.52
N LEU A 108 -3.66 -1.13 -21.28
CA LEU A 108 -3.72 -2.33 -20.44
C LEU A 108 -5.06 -3.05 -20.53
N THR A 109 -6.13 -2.31 -20.79
CA THR A 109 -7.49 -2.83 -20.97
C THR A 109 -8.08 -2.28 -22.25
N GLU A 110 -9.07 -2.96 -22.79
CA GLU A 110 -9.88 -2.52 -23.92
C GLU A 110 -11.35 -2.81 -23.70
N ARG A 111 -12.20 -1.97 -24.30
CA ARG A 111 -13.65 -2.13 -24.36
C ARG A 111 -14.05 -2.58 -25.74
N GLN A 112 -14.79 -3.67 -25.84
CA GLN A 112 -15.37 -4.14 -27.08
C GLN A 112 -16.90 -4.08 -27.00
N PRO A 113 -17.62 -3.89 -28.11
CA PRO A 113 -19.08 -4.01 -28.13
C PRO A 113 -19.50 -5.38 -27.56
N SER A 114 -20.45 -5.39 -26.64
CA SER A 114 -20.94 -6.64 -26.08
C SER A 114 -21.83 -7.37 -27.10
N PRO A 115 -21.59 -8.66 -27.38
CA PRO A 115 -22.46 -9.44 -28.25
C PRO A 115 -23.88 -9.58 -27.70
N ALA A 116 -24.03 -9.56 -26.37
CA ALA A 116 -25.31 -9.76 -25.69
C ALA A 116 -26.15 -8.49 -25.56
N ASP A 117 -25.51 -7.31 -25.51
CA ASP A 117 -26.18 -6.03 -25.37
C ASP A 117 -25.34 -4.92 -26.02
N ARG A 118 -25.84 -4.39 -27.14
CA ARG A 118 -25.18 -3.32 -27.90
C ARG A 118 -25.00 -2.00 -27.12
N ARG A 119 -25.68 -1.85 -25.99
CA ARG A 119 -25.54 -0.66 -25.10
C ARG A 119 -24.47 -0.85 -24.02
N SER A 120 -23.95 -2.07 -23.92
CA SER A 120 -22.91 -2.39 -22.93
C SER A 120 -21.57 -2.70 -23.60
N HIS A 121 -20.50 -2.54 -22.85
CA HIS A 121 -19.17 -2.89 -23.30
C HIS A 121 -18.65 -4.09 -22.51
N ALA A 122 -18.07 -5.03 -23.23
CA ALA A 122 -17.31 -6.15 -22.69
C ALA A 122 -15.86 -5.72 -22.45
N LEU A 123 -15.30 -6.07 -21.30
CA LEU A 123 -13.96 -5.68 -20.87
C LEU A 123 -12.97 -6.81 -21.12
N PHE A 124 -11.82 -6.47 -21.67
CA PHE A 124 -10.72 -7.39 -21.92
C PHE A 124 -9.38 -6.80 -21.48
N LEU A 125 -8.42 -7.66 -21.19
CA LEU A 125 -7.02 -7.26 -21.10
C LEU A 125 -6.40 -7.30 -22.50
N THR A 126 -5.64 -6.27 -22.81
CA THR A 126 -4.75 -6.31 -23.99
C THR A 126 -3.57 -7.27 -23.72
N ARG A 127 -2.75 -7.52 -24.75
CA ARG A 127 -1.50 -8.28 -24.59
C ARG A 127 -0.56 -7.65 -23.55
N GLU A 128 -0.47 -6.32 -23.54
CA GLU A 128 0.33 -5.58 -22.56
C GLU A 128 -0.32 -5.64 -21.16
N GLY A 129 -1.65 -5.59 -21.08
CA GLY A 129 -2.39 -5.80 -19.84
C GLY A 129 -2.15 -7.17 -19.23
N GLN A 130 -2.10 -8.22 -20.04
CA GLN A 130 -1.78 -9.57 -19.58
C GLN A 130 -0.35 -9.69 -19.04
N LYS A 131 0.64 -9.09 -19.72
CA LYS A 131 2.03 -9.03 -19.23
C LYS A 131 2.13 -8.25 -17.92
N MET A 132 1.46 -7.09 -17.84
CA MET A 132 1.42 -6.27 -16.63
C MET A 132 0.77 -7.02 -15.48
N LEU A 133 -0.35 -7.70 -15.71
CA LEU A 133 -1.02 -8.52 -14.70
C LEU A 133 -0.12 -9.65 -14.21
N LYS A 134 0.59 -10.36 -15.10
CA LYS A 134 1.54 -11.40 -14.71
C LYS A 134 2.63 -10.87 -13.78
N LYS A 135 3.22 -9.70 -14.11
CA LYS A 135 4.22 -9.04 -13.26
C LYS A 135 3.62 -8.63 -11.90
N ALA A 136 2.46 -7.98 -11.92
CA ALA A 136 1.79 -7.54 -10.69
C ALA A 136 1.36 -8.72 -9.80
N LYS A 137 0.92 -9.86 -10.37
CA LYS A 137 0.62 -11.09 -9.61
C LYS A 137 1.87 -11.65 -8.91
N ALA A 138 3.03 -11.62 -9.55
CA ALA A 138 4.28 -12.08 -8.92
C ALA A 138 4.67 -11.18 -7.72
N LEU A 139 4.54 -9.86 -7.86
CA LEU A 139 4.79 -8.92 -6.78
C LEU A 139 3.77 -9.09 -5.63
N ALA A 140 2.51 -9.28 -5.95
CA ALA A 140 1.46 -9.53 -4.96
C ALA A 140 1.72 -10.84 -4.19
N ALA A 141 2.19 -11.89 -4.87
CA ALA A 141 2.57 -13.15 -4.20
C ALA A 141 3.75 -12.95 -3.24
N ALA A 142 4.75 -12.15 -3.62
CA ALA A 142 5.87 -11.82 -2.73
C ALA A 142 5.42 -11.00 -1.51
N HIS A 143 4.49 -10.04 -1.69
CA HIS A 143 3.86 -9.31 -0.59
C HIS A 143 3.13 -10.27 0.36
N GLU A 144 2.29 -11.16 -0.17
CA GLU A 144 1.54 -12.13 0.62
C GLU A 144 2.47 -13.06 1.41
N ALA A 145 3.56 -13.53 0.80
CA ALA A 145 4.57 -14.34 1.48
C ALA A 145 5.20 -13.61 2.68
N ARG A 146 5.44 -12.28 2.58
CA ARG A 146 5.92 -11.48 3.71
C ARG A 146 4.88 -11.38 4.83
N LEU A 147 3.60 -11.25 4.50
CA LEU A 147 2.52 -11.27 5.51
C LEU A 147 2.47 -12.62 6.23
N VAL A 148 2.53 -13.72 5.48
CA VAL A 148 2.58 -15.08 6.06
C VAL A 148 3.80 -15.24 6.97
N ALA A 149 4.99 -14.81 6.52
CA ALA A 149 6.21 -14.88 7.33
C ALA A 149 6.10 -14.10 8.64
N ARG A 150 5.42 -12.94 8.61
CA ARG A 150 5.25 -12.08 9.79
C ARG A 150 4.18 -12.55 10.75
N LEU A 151 3.06 -13.06 10.26
CA LEU A 151 1.91 -13.48 11.07
C LEU A 151 2.00 -14.94 11.52
N GLY A 152 2.69 -15.78 10.75
CA GLY A 152 2.61 -17.22 10.79
C GLY A 152 1.44 -17.75 9.94
N ALA A 153 1.63 -18.89 9.30
CA ALA A 153 0.68 -19.45 8.32
C ALA A 153 -0.73 -19.68 8.92
N GLU A 154 -0.81 -20.23 10.11
CA GLU A 154 -2.10 -20.54 10.77
C GLU A 154 -2.90 -19.27 11.08
N LYS A 155 -2.24 -18.24 11.64
CA LYS A 155 -2.92 -16.97 11.96
C LYS A 155 -3.35 -16.24 10.68
N HIS A 156 -2.52 -16.26 9.64
CA HIS A 156 -2.84 -15.69 8.34
C HIS A 156 -4.08 -16.37 7.73
N LYS A 157 -4.13 -17.71 7.74
CA LYS A 157 -5.27 -18.48 7.26
C LYS A 157 -6.55 -18.14 8.04
N LEU A 158 -6.47 -18.13 9.37
CA LEU A 158 -7.60 -17.76 10.23
C LEU A 158 -8.11 -16.34 9.95
N MET A 159 -7.20 -15.38 9.78
CA MET A 159 -7.59 -14.00 9.42
C MET A 159 -8.36 -13.96 8.09
N LEU A 160 -7.90 -14.68 7.07
CA LEU A 160 -8.62 -14.76 5.78
C LEU A 160 -10.01 -15.35 5.94
N GLU A 161 -10.15 -16.42 6.74
CA GLU A 161 -11.45 -17.06 7.02
C GLU A 161 -12.41 -16.09 7.71
N ILE A 162 -11.95 -15.40 8.76
CA ILE A 162 -12.75 -14.40 9.50
C ILE A 162 -13.17 -13.25 8.57
N MET A 163 -12.24 -12.71 7.76
CA MET A 163 -12.55 -11.60 6.86
C MET A 163 -13.54 -12.01 5.75
N ARG A 164 -13.41 -13.23 5.21
CA ARG A 164 -14.36 -13.77 4.23
C ARG A 164 -15.76 -13.94 4.82
N ALA A 165 -15.86 -14.52 6.02
CA ALA A 165 -17.12 -14.69 6.71
C ALA A 165 -17.82 -13.35 7.01
N ALA A 166 -17.06 -12.37 7.50
CA ALA A 166 -17.57 -11.02 7.76
C ALA A 166 -18.04 -10.30 6.47
N TRP A 167 -17.37 -10.55 5.34
CA TRP A 167 -17.76 -10.00 4.04
C TRP A 167 -19.04 -10.65 3.49
N GLN A 168 -19.16 -11.98 3.58
CA GLN A 168 -20.30 -12.73 3.06
C GLN A 168 -21.58 -12.48 3.88
N GLY A 169 -21.49 -12.18 5.16
CA GLY A 169 -22.61 -11.82 6.02
C GLY A 169 -23.27 -10.45 5.74
N ARG A 170 -22.84 -9.71 4.74
CA ARG A 170 -23.39 -8.41 4.31
C ARG A 170 -24.45 -8.60 3.20
N LYS A 171 -25.49 -9.37 3.47
CA LYS A 171 -26.70 -9.40 2.62
C LYS A 171 -27.78 -8.51 3.21
#